data_d0e31deef71fcf39af1aa759ae299bf9
#
_entry.id   d0e31deef71fcf39af1aa759ae299bf9
#
_cell.length_a   1.000
_cell.length_b   1.000
_cell.length_c   1.000
_cell.angle_alpha   90.00
_cell.angle_beta   90.00
_cell.angle_gamma   90.00
#
_symmetry.space_group_name_H-M   'P 1'
#
loop_
_entity.id
_entity.type
_entity.pdbx_description
1 polymer ?
#
loop_
_entity_poly.entity_id
_entity_poly.type
_entity_poly.pdbx_seq_one_letter_code
_entity_poly.pdbx_strand_id
1 'polypeptide(L)'
;MKKNIARILLYIICAVLVVFYIMVLWWGKNPKVGIEYRMYYLTHELTDWPGYGNLKYKYGTKEICTEYKDRNGNELHNVCSRKGQGWQKSKRYEGTKNTAKDSYIYYIPEESSDEIYLVCDITEYNTESSDGKDIEVYVNDKLIGNIDNKGVTKLKIGNVSADELLTVRFHADYAEYTLYSISLDKA
;
A
#
# COMPACT_ATOMS: atom_id res chain seq x y z
N MET A 1 44.94 13.81 44.80
CA MET A 1 43.46 13.91 44.80
C MET A 1 42.90 14.47 43.47
N LYS A 2 43.30 15.63 42.97
CA LYS A 2 42.76 16.25 41.73
C LYS A 2 42.76 15.35 40.48
N LYS A 3 43.85 14.58 40.23
CA LYS A 3 43.95 13.64 39.08
C LYS A 3 42.91 12.50 39.09
N ASN A 4 42.55 11.99 40.25
CA ASN A 4 41.57 10.90 40.36
C ASN A 4 40.13 11.41 40.16
N ILE A 5 39.83 12.62 40.62
CA ILE A 5 38.57 13.28 40.41
C ILE A 5 38.35 13.54 38.91
N ALA A 6 39.35 14.04 38.19
CA ALA A 6 39.28 14.27 36.74
C ALA A 6 39.05 12.96 35.96
N ARG A 7 39.67 11.86 36.37
CA ARG A 7 39.44 10.52 35.73
C ARG A 7 37.99 10.01 35.98
N ILE A 8 37.53 10.16 37.20
CA ILE A 8 36.13 9.74 37.53
C ILE A 8 35.11 10.57 36.72
N LEU A 9 35.34 11.89 36.63
CA LEU A 9 34.49 12.78 35.83
C LEU A 9 34.49 12.37 34.35
N LEU A 10 35.64 12.06 33.80
CA LEU A 10 35.77 11.59 32.43
C LEU A 10 34.97 10.30 32.18
N TYR A 11 35.07 9.31 33.09
CA TYR A 11 34.27 8.06 32.95
C TYR A 11 32.77 8.31 33.01
N ILE A 12 32.33 9.22 33.87
CA ILE A 12 30.91 9.59 33.96
C ILE A 12 30.45 10.21 32.64
N ILE A 13 31.21 11.14 32.08
CA ILE A 13 30.89 11.78 30.80
C ILE A 13 30.84 10.74 29.69
N CYS A 14 31.83 9.84 29.60
CA CYS A 14 31.84 8.77 28.61
C CYS A 14 30.61 7.86 28.75
N ALA A 15 30.21 7.47 29.97
CA ALA A 15 29.04 6.66 30.21
C ALA A 15 27.73 7.36 29.76
N VAL A 16 27.58 8.65 30.05
CA VAL A 16 26.43 9.46 29.62
C VAL A 16 26.39 9.55 28.09
N LEU A 17 27.52 9.76 27.43
CA LEU A 17 27.56 9.81 25.95
C LEU A 17 27.21 8.48 25.31
N VAL A 18 27.65 7.35 25.90
CA VAL A 18 27.28 6.00 25.41
C VAL A 18 25.76 5.78 25.53
N VAL A 19 25.16 6.12 26.68
CA VAL A 19 23.71 6.00 26.88
C VAL A 19 22.95 6.89 25.90
N PHE A 20 23.38 8.13 25.73
CA PHE A 20 22.79 9.06 24.76
C PHE A 20 22.87 8.51 23.33
N TYR A 21 24.03 7.99 22.94
CA TYR A 21 24.21 7.37 21.63
C TYR A 21 23.27 6.18 21.38
N ILE A 22 23.15 5.30 22.40
CA ILE A 22 22.20 4.17 22.33
C ILE A 22 20.76 4.67 22.17
N MET A 23 20.37 5.73 22.91
CA MET A 23 19.03 6.33 22.78
C MET A 23 18.80 6.93 21.38
N VAL A 24 19.77 7.63 20.81
CA VAL A 24 19.68 8.19 19.45
C VAL A 24 19.55 7.08 18.42
N LEU A 25 20.33 6.01 18.54
CA LEU A 25 20.22 4.84 17.65
C LEU A 25 18.84 4.17 17.77
N TRP A 26 18.33 4.03 18.99
CA TRP A 26 16.99 3.47 19.22
C TRP A 26 15.89 4.32 18.56
N TRP A 27 15.93 5.62 18.72
CA TRP A 27 14.97 6.53 18.08
C TRP A 27 15.11 6.55 16.56
N GLY A 28 16.32 6.50 16.03
CA GLY A 28 16.56 6.40 14.60
C GLY A 28 16.04 5.11 13.99
N LYS A 29 16.09 4.00 14.74
CA LYS A 29 15.59 2.70 14.29
C LYS A 29 14.07 2.56 14.43
N ASN A 30 13.44 3.32 15.36
CA ASN A 30 12.01 3.30 15.64
C ASN A 30 11.41 4.71 15.54
N PRO A 31 11.44 5.35 14.37
CA PRO A 31 10.90 6.69 14.22
C PRO A 31 9.38 6.66 14.45
N LYS A 32 8.87 7.57 15.28
CA LYS A 32 7.43 7.82 15.43
C LYS A 32 6.94 8.65 14.25
N VAL A 33 6.84 8.04 13.09
CA VAL A 33 6.36 8.68 11.86
C VAL A 33 5.03 8.09 11.42
N GLY A 34 4.26 8.82 10.63
CA GLY A 34 3.04 8.33 10.02
C GLY A 34 3.29 7.09 9.16
N ILE A 35 2.23 6.30 8.95
CA ILE A 35 2.32 5.05 8.21
C ILE A 35 2.77 5.28 6.76
N GLU A 36 2.27 6.36 6.12
CA GLU A 36 2.64 6.74 4.76
C GLU A 36 4.13 7.02 4.62
N TYR A 37 4.70 7.76 5.60
CA TYR A 37 6.13 8.04 5.62
C TYR A 37 6.94 6.75 5.74
N ARG A 38 6.53 5.85 6.62
CA ARG A 38 7.18 4.55 6.80
C ARG A 38 7.16 3.76 5.51
N MET A 39 5.98 3.61 4.89
CA MET A 39 5.78 2.80 3.70
C MET A 39 6.52 3.35 2.47
N TYR A 40 6.64 4.67 2.37
CA TYR A 40 7.34 5.27 1.23
C TYR A 40 8.85 5.40 1.44
N TYR A 41 9.30 5.97 2.58
CA TYR A 41 10.72 6.28 2.81
C TYR A 41 11.52 5.18 3.49
N LEU A 42 10.90 4.33 4.32
CA LEU A 42 11.62 3.35 5.12
C LEU A 42 11.49 1.92 4.58
N THR A 43 10.29 1.48 4.22
CA THR A 43 10.07 0.11 3.72
C THR A 43 9.96 0.03 2.20
N HIS A 44 9.81 1.18 1.51
CA HIS A 44 9.68 1.26 0.05
C HIS A 44 8.53 0.40 -0.51
N GLU A 45 7.47 0.25 0.25
CA GLU A 45 6.26 -0.48 -0.16
C GLU A 45 5.41 0.32 -1.15
N LEU A 46 5.34 1.65 -0.98
CA LEU A 46 4.67 2.56 -1.90
C LEU A 46 5.62 3.00 -3.02
N THR A 47 5.10 3.06 -4.26
CA THR A 47 5.86 3.53 -5.43
C THR A 47 5.96 5.04 -5.50
N ASP A 48 4.92 5.73 -5.06
CA ASP A 48 4.82 7.18 -5.07
C ASP A 48 4.51 7.72 -3.68
N TRP A 49 4.94 8.96 -3.39
CA TRP A 49 4.58 9.61 -2.12
C TRP A 49 3.10 9.99 -2.10
N PRO A 50 2.27 9.37 -1.24
CA PRO A 50 0.83 9.63 -1.25
C PRO A 50 0.46 10.98 -0.62
N GLY A 51 1.32 11.56 0.20
CA GLY A 51 0.95 12.60 1.16
C GLY A 51 0.37 12.03 2.45
N TYR A 52 0.37 12.85 3.50
CA TYR A 52 -0.19 12.43 4.79
C TYR A 52 -1.71 12.25 4.70
N GLY A 53 -2.21 11.15 5.25
CA GLY A 53 -3.64 10.82 5.30
C GLY A 53 -4.25 10.33 3.98
N ASN A 54 -3.50 10.30 2.90
CA ASN A 54 -4.04 9.89 1.59
C ASN A 54 -4.19 8.37 1.41
N LEU A 55 -3.73 7.56 2.38
CA LEU A 55 -4.09 6.14 2.45
C LEU A 55 -5.47 5.93 3.09
N LYS A 56 -6.02 6.94 3.78
CA LYS A 56 -7.38 6.87 4.32
C LYS A 56 -8.41 6.75 3.19
N TYR A 57 -9.37 5.84 3.39
CA TYR A 57 -10.32 5.46 2.36
C TYR A 57 -11.75 5.44 2.91
N LYS A 58 -12.66 6.08 2.16
CA LYS A 58 -14.10 6.07 2.43
C LYS A 58 -14.77 5.04 1.52
N TYR A 59 -15.51 4.12 2.09
CA TYR A 59 -16.23 3.09 1.35
C TYR A 59 -17.15 3.68 0.26
N GLY A 60 -17.25 2.97 -0.84
CA GLY A 60 -18.05 3.39 -2.00
C GLY A 60 -17.36 4.41 -2.90
N THR A 61 -16.13 4.83 -2.59
CA THR A 61 -15.37 5.69 -3.48
C THR A 61 -14.73 4.84 -4.58
N LYS A 62 -15.22 4.97 -5.82
CA LYS A 62 -14.60 4.34 -6.98
C LYS A 62 -13.33 5.09 -7.36
N GLU A 63 -12.19 4.43 -7.29
CA GLU A 63 -10.90 4.98 -7.70
C GLU A 63 -10.53 4.49 -9.09
N ILE A 64 -10.11 5.42 -9.94
CA ILE A 64 -9.69 5.12 -11.31
C ILE A 64 -8.17 4.96 -11.33
N CYS A 65 -7.68 3.88 -11.93
CA CYS A 65 -6.26 3.58 -12.04
C CYS A 65 -5.60 4.30 -13.22
N THR A 66 -5.98 5.54 -13.49
CA THR A 66 -5.41 6.38 -14.53
C THR A 66 -4.89 7.71 -13.95
N GLU A 67 -3.83 8.25 -14.51
CA GLU A 67 -3.35 9.60 -14.19
C GLU A 67 -4.08 10.60 -15.05
N TYR A 68 -5.31 10.97 -14.71
CA TYR A 68 -6.08 11.87 -15.57
C TYR A 68 -6.79 12.98 -14.80
N LYS A 69 -6.68 14.19 -15.35
CA LYS A 69 -7.58 15.29 -15.05
C LYS A 69 -8.69 15.32 -16.09
N ASP A 70 -9.91 15.59 -15.67
CA ASP A 70 -11.01 15.81 -16.61
C ASP A 70 -10.73 17.02 -17.53
N ARG A 71 -11.61 17.26 -18.52
CA ARG A 71 -11.46 18.40 -19.45
C ARG A 71 -11.49 19.77 -18.77
N ASN A 72 -12.01 19.83 -17.54
CA ASN A 72 -12.12 21.05 -16.73
C ASN A 72 -10.91 21.22 -15.80
N GLY A 73 -9.96 20.28 -15.79
CA GLY A 73 -8.79 20.29 -14.94
C GLY A 73 -9.01 19.76 -13.54
N ASN A 74 -10.20 19.21 -13.23
CA ASN A 74 -10.48 18.58 -11.95
C ASN A 74 -9.70 17.26 -11.85
N GLU A 75 -9.07 17.02 -10.70
CA GLU A 75 -8.41 15.76 -10.43
C GLU A 75 -9.47 14.69 -10.23
N LEU A 76 -9.38 13.62 -11.01
CA LEU A 76 -10.15 12.42 -10.76
C LEU A 76 -9.53 11.66 -9.60
N HIS A 77 -10.37 11.10 -8.74
CA HIS A 77 -9.89 10.17 -7.72
C HIS A 77 -9.15 9.02 -8.41
N ASN A 78 -7.88 8.88 -8.09
CA ASN A 78 -7.06 7.83 -8.68
C ASN A 78 -6.35 7.03 -7.58
N VAL A 79 -6.08 5.77 -7.87
CA VAL A 79 -5.39 4.86 -6.97
C VAL A 79 -3.87 5.06 -6.96
N CYS A 80 -3.33 5.97 -7.77
CA CYS A 80 -1.89 6.11 -7.97
C CYS A 80 -1.13 6.33 -6.67
N SER A 81 -1.67 7.11 -5.75
CA SER A 81 -1.07 7.36 -4.43
C SER A 81 -1.11 6.16 -3.48
N ARG A 82 -1.89 5.13 -3.80
CA ARG A 82 -2.06 3.90 -2.98
C ARG A 82 -1.35 2.69 -3.57
N LYS A 83 -0.80 2.81 -4.78
CA LYS A 83 -0.09 1.71 -5.43
C LYS A 83 1.23 1.41 -4.74
N GLY A 84 1.43 0.14 -4.49
CA GLY A 84 2.71 -0.42 -4.10
C GLY A 84 3.53 -0.89 -5.29
N GLN A 85 4.42 -1.84 -5.03
CA GLN A 85 5.20 -2.48 -6.07
C GLN A 85 4.33 -3.31 -7.02
N GLY A 86 4.88 -3.67 -8.17
CA GLY A 86 4.25 -4.56 -9.14
C GLY A 86 3.38 -3.89 -10.19
N TRP A 87 3.19 -2.58 -10.14
CA TRP A 87 2.43 -1.83 -11.13
C TRP A 87 3.32 -0.97 -12.00
N GLN A 88 2.98 -0.86 -13.29
CA GLN A 88 3.56 0.17 -14.15
C GLN A 88 2.90 1.53 -13.88
N LYS A 89 3.52 2.58 -14.41
CA LYS A 89 2.90 3.90 -14.43
C LYS A 89 1.58 3.84 -15.20
N SER A 90 0.51 4.40 -14.62
CA SER A 90 -0.82 4.38 -15.24
C SER A 90 -0.80 5.16 -16.56
N LYS A 91 -1.50 4.63 -17.56
CA LYS A 91 -1.69 5.31 -18.84
C LYS A 91 -3.04 6.01 -18.86
N ARG A 92 -3.08 7.12 -19.57
CA ARG A 92 -4.31 7.85 -19.78
C ARG A 92 -5.36 6.96 -20.44
N TYR A 93 -6.54 6.81 -19.81
CA TYR A 93 -7.69 6.02 -20.27
C TYR A 93 -7.53 4.48 -20.26
N GLU A 94 -6.39 3.95 -19.94
CA GLU A 94 -6.14 2.51 -20.06
C GLU A 94 -6.09 1.76 -18.72
N GLY A 95 -5.83 2.48 -17.61
CA GLY A 95 -5.62 1.85 -16.30
C GLY A 95 -4.15 1.62 -15.98
N THR A 96 -3.88 0.74 -15.03
CA THR A 96 -2.52 0.36 -14.62
C THR A 96 -2.30 -1.12 -14.86
N LYS A 97 -1.19 -1.46 -15.55
CA LYS A 97 -0.82 -2.84 -15.88
C LYS A 97 0.10 -3.41 -14.81
N ASN A 98 -0.01 -4.71 -14.53
CA ASN A 98 0.96 -5.39 -13.68
C ASN A 98 2.32 -5.52 -14.38
N THR A 99 3.41 -5.45 -13.61
CA THR A 99 4.80 -5.60 -14.08
C THR A 99 5.54 -6.70 -13.36
N ALA A 100 4.92 -7.29 -12.33
CA ALA A 100 5.46 -8.37 -11.54
C ALA A 100 4.35 -9.36 -11.21
N LYS A 101 4.73 -10.52 -10.67
CA LYS A 101 3.77 -11.54 -10.22
C LYS A 101 2.85 -11.01 -9.12
N ASP A 102 3.41 -10.26 -8.19
CA ASP A 102 2.67 -9.63 -7.09
C ASP A 102 2.56 -8.13 -7.32
N SER A 103 1.35 -7.62 -7.20
CA SER A 103 1.03 -6.19 -7.31
C SER A 103 0.19 -5.76 -6.12
N TYR A 104 0.51 -4.61 -5.52
CA TYR A 104 -0.03 -4.21 -4.23
C TYR A 104 -0.78 -2.89 -4.30
N ILE A 105 -1.90 -2.80 -3.55
CA ILE A 105 -2.64 -1.56 -3.29
C ILE A 105 -2.95 -1.51 -1.79
N TYR A 106 -2.88 -0.33 -1.20
CA TYR A 106 -3.00 -0.12 0.23
C TYR A 106 -4.14 0.83 0.57
N TYR A 107 -4.93 0.46 1.58
CA TYR A 107 -6.04 1.27 2.09
C TYR A 107 -6.00 1.34 3.60
N ILE A 108 -6.47 2.45 4.16
CA ILE A 108 -6.78 2.60 5.58
C ILE A 108 -8.24 3.03 5.66
N PRO A 109 -9.19 2.11 5.90
CA PRO A 109 -10.60 2.45 6.00
C PRO A 109 -10.87 3.45 7.12
N GLU A 110 -11.72 4.45 6.87
CA GLU A 110 -12.10 5.44 7.88
C GLU A 110 -13.13 4.89 8.88
N GLU A 111 -13.83 3.84 8.52
CA GLU A 111 -14.89 3.23 9.32
C GLU A 111 -14.72 1.70 9.35
N SER A 112 -15.09 1.08 10.46
CA SER A 112 -15.22 -0.38 10.54
C SER A 112 -16.49 -0.86 9.83
N SER A 113 -16.46 -2.07 9.27
CA SER A 113 -17.63 -2.71 8.69
C SER A 113 -17.48 -4.23 8.76
N ASP A 114 -18.61 -4.91 8.97
CA ASP A 114 -18.65 -6.38 9.10
C ASP A 114 -18.70 -7.08 7.72
N GLU A 115 -19.09 -6.36 6.67
CA GLU A 115 -19.20 -6.94 5.34
C GLU A 115 -18.74 -5.96 4.26
N ILE A 116 -17.51 -6.16 3.80
CA ILE A 116 -16.86 -5.37 2.77
C ILE A 116 -16.56 -6.24 1.56
N TYR A 117 -16.71 -5.65 0.40
CA TYR A 117 -16.35 -6.22 -0.88
C TYR A 117 -15.29 -5.40 -1.58
N LEU A 118 -14.31 -6.08 -2.17
CA LEU A 118 -13.41 -5.51 -3.15
C LEU A 118 -14.08 -5.60 -4.52
N VAL A 119 -14.21 -4.48 -5.22
CA VAL A 119 -14.73 -4.41 -6.58
C VAL A 119 -13.63 -3.96 -7.50
N CYS A 120 -13.26 -4.79 -8.46
CA CYS A 120 -12.19 -4.55 -9.43
C CYS A 120 -12.75 -4.58 -10.85
N ASP A 121 -12.29 -3.66 -11.70
CA ASP A 121 -12.61 -3.64 -13.13
C ASP A 121 -11.32 -3.89 -13.93
N ILE A 122 -11.24 -5.05 -14.59
CA ILE A 122 -10.11 -5.47 -15.41
C ILE A 122 -10.46 -5.25 -16.88
N THR A 123 -9.72 -4.37 -17.55
CA THR A 123 -9.98 -4.03 -18.98
C THR A 123 -9.19 -4.90 -19.95
N GLU A 124 -8.00 -5.31 -19.55
CA GLU A 124 -7.17 -6.24 -20.33
C GLU A 124 -6.80 -7.43 -19.47
N TYR A 125 -6.91 -8.60 -20.03
CA TYR A 125 -6.52 -9.85 -19.40
C TYR A 125 -5.96 -10.76 -20.47
N ASN A 126 -4.69 -11.11 -20.36
CA ASN A 126 -4.00 -11.96 -21.31
C ASN A 126 -3.25 -13.06 -20.58
N THR A 127 -3.54 -14.30 -20.90
CA THR A 127 -2.84 -15.50 -20.42
C THR A 127 -2.12 -16.12 -21.60
N GLU A 128 -0.79 -16.09 -21.60
CA GLU A 128 0.01 -16.71 -22.65
C GLU A 128 0.00 -18.25 -22.62
N SER A 129 -0.48 -18.85 -21.54
CA SER A 129 -0.55 -20.30 -21.41
C SER A 129 -1.98 -20.81 -21.34
N SER A 130 -2.25 -21.91 -22.07
CA SER A 130 -3.52 -22.63 -22.09
C SER A 130 -4.01 -23.14 -20.72
N ASP A 131 -3.19 -23.06 -19.68
CA ASP A 131 -3.52 -23.51 -18.33
C ASP A 131 -4.10 -22.38 -17.47
N GLY A 132 -4.62 -21.31 -18.10
CA GLY A 132 -5.35 -20.17 -17.54
C GLY A 132 -5.28 -20.07 -16.02
N LYS A 133 -4.17 -19.56 -15.49
CA LYS A 133 -4.11 -19.33 -14.06
C LYS A 133 -4.69 -17.95 -13.80
N ASP A 134 -5.73 -17.97 -12.99
CA ASP A 134 -6.43 -16.80 -12.53
C ASP A 134 -5.52 -15.84 -11.78
N ILE A 135 -5.95 -14.59 -11.67
CA ILE A 135 -5.35 -13.63 -10.74
C ILE A 135 -5.89 -13.97 -9.35
N GLU A 136 -5.05 -14.49 -8.48
CA GLU A 136 -5.40 -14.69 -7.07
C GLU A 136 -5.38 -13.35 -6.33
N VAL A 137 -6.46 -13.05 -5.59
CA VAL A 137 -6.57 -11.82 -4.84
C VAL A 137 -6.52 -12.10 -3.34
N TYR A 138 -5.58 -11.45 -2.68
CA TYR A 138 -5.36 -11.59 -1.25
C TYR A 138 -5.60 -10.25 -0.55
N VAL A 139 -6.17 -10.33 0.66
CA VAL A 139 -6.28 -9.18 1.56
C VAL A 139 -5.66 -9.56 2.90
N ASN A 140 -4.65 -8.81 3.33
CA ASN A 140 -3.85 -9.11 4.52
C ASN A 140 -3.40 -10.59 4.54
N ASP A 141 -2.80 -11.04 3.41
CA ASP A 141 -2.31 -12.41 3.15
C ASP A 141 -3.38 -13.52 3.14
N LYS A 142 -4.65 -13.19 3.27
CA LYS A 142 -5.75 -14.14 3.14
C LYS A 142 -6.31 -14.11 1.72
N LEU A 143 -6.35 -15.26 1.05
CA LEU A 143 -6.99 -15.40 -0.25
C LEU A 143 -8.50 -15.12 -0.12
N ILE A 144 -9.02 -14.17 -0.89
CA ILE A 144 -10.43 -13.80 -0.93
C ILE A 144 -11.15 -14.25 -2.19
N GLY A 145 -10.41 -14.61 -3.23
CA GLY A 145 -10.96 -15.14 -4.48
C GLY A 145 -10.02 -14.93 -5.65
N ASN A 146 -10.53 -15.27 -6.84
CA ASN A 146 -9.80 -15.21 -8.08
C ASN A 146 -10.52 -14.33 -9.10
N ILE A 147 -9.76 -13.75 -10.03
CA ILE A 147 -10.26 -13.06 -11.21
C ILE A 147 -9.77 -13.83 -12.43
N ASP A 148 -10.69 -14.36 -13.22
CA ASP A 148 -10.45 -15.27 -14.35
C ASP A 148 -10.74 -14.67 -15.72
N ASN A 149 -11.28 -13.44 -15.76
CA ASN A 149 -11.68 -12.78 -17.00
C ASN A 149 -11.68 -11.24 -16.89
N LYS A 150 -11.92 -10.59 -18.03
CA LYS A 150 -12.16 -9.15 -18.11
C LYS A 150 -13.51 -8.78 -17.51
N GLY A 151 -13.61 -7.57 -17.01
CA GLY A 151 -14.82 -6.97 -16.49
C GLY A 151 -14.77 -6.70 -15.01
N VAL A 152 -15.96 -6.46 -14.44
CA VAL A 152 -16.10 -6.12 -13.04
C VAL A 152 -16.25 -7.40 -12.22
N THR A 153 -15.34 -7.59 -11.28
CA THR A 153 -15.38 -8.69 -10.31
C THR A 153 -15.59 -8.15 -8.91
N LYS A 154 -16.49 -8.77 -8.15
CA LYS A 154 -16.78 -8.43 -6.75
C LYS A 154 -16.35 -9.58 -5.84
N LEU A 155 -15.39 -9.34 -4.94
CA LEU A 155 -14.84 -10.34 -4.02
C LEU A 155 -15.13 -9.96 -2.58
N LYS A 156 -15.61 -10.91 -1.78
CA LYS A 156 -15.93 -10.67 -0.36
C LYS A 156 -14.68 -10.66 0.49
N ILE A 157 -14.42 -9.54 1.20
CA ILE A 157 -13.33 -9.42 2.17
C ILE A 157 -13.79 -9.92 3.54
N GLY A 158 -14.99 -9.52 3.98
CA GLY A 158 -15.53 -9.75 5.33
C GLY A 158 -15.32 -8.54 6.22
N ASN A 159 -14.97 -8.79 7.49
CA ASN A 159 -14.81 -7.74 8.50
C ASN A 159 -13.55 -6.93 8.25
N VAL A 160 -13.67 -5.62 8.35
CA VAL A 160 -12.56 -4.68 8.25
C VAL A 160 -12.65 -3.67 9.38
N SER A 161 -11.54 -3.42 10.08
CA SER A 161 -11.46 -2.44 11.16
C SER A 161 -11.10 -1.06 10.62
N ALA A 162 -11.61 -0.02 11.27
CA ALA A 162 -11.20 1.35 10.98
C ALA A 162 -9.73 1.58 11.37
N ASP A 163 -9.07 2.49 10.65
CA ASP A 163 -7.68 2.93 10.90
C ASP A 163 -6.62 1.79 10.84
N GLU A 164 -6.99 0.59 10.41
CA GLU A 164 -6.06 -0.50 10.15
C GLU A 164 -5.62 -0.54 8.68
N LEU A 165 -4.34 -0.85 8.44
CA LEU A 165 -3.81 -0.99 7.08
C LEU A 165 -4.38 -2.25 6.43
N LEU A 166 -5.05 -2.07 5.31
CA LEU A 166 -5.54 -3.12 4.45
C LEU A 166 -4.59 -3.24 3.25
N THR A 167 -3.93 -4.37 3.13
CA THR A 167 -3.06 -4.70 2.00
C THR A 167 -3.80 -5.58 1.02
N VAL A 168 -4.06 -5.07 -0.18
CA VAL A 168 -4.63 -5.84 -1.30
C VAL A 168 -3.49 -6.27 -2.20
N ARG A 169 -3.30 -7.58 -2.35
CA ARG A 169 -2.29 -8.17 -3.21
C ARG A 169 -2.96 -8.96 -4.34
N PHE A 170 -2.59 -8.65 -5.56
CA PHE A 170 -2.95 -9.39 -6.75
C PHE A 170 -1.76 -10.25 -7.15
N HIS A 171 -1.91 -11.56 -7.16
CA HIS A 171 -0.89 -12.51 -7.54
C HIS A 171 -1.23 -13.14 -8.89
N ALA A 172 -0.35 -13.01 -9.87
CA ALA A 172 -0.51 -13.57 -11.21
C ALA A 172 0.80 -14.15 -11.70
N ASP A 173 0.90 -15.47 -11.74
CA ASP A 173 2.13 -16.16 -12.18
C ASP A 173 2.45 -15.91 -13.66
N TYR A 174 1.43 -15.90 -14.53
CA TYR A 174 1.59 -15.82 -15.98
C TYR A 174 0.57 -14.92 -16.67
N ALA A 175 -0.33 -14.28 -15.93
CA ALA A 175 -1.30 -13.37 -16.50
C ALA A 175 -0.76 -11.95 -16.56
N GLU A 176 -0.92 -11.30 -17.70
CA GLU A 176 -0.83 -9.85 -17.83
C GLU A 176 -2.24 -9.28 -17.77
N TYR A 177 -2.44 -8.29 -16.90
CA TYR A 177 -3.74 -7.66 -16.77
C TYR A 177 -3.63 -6.16 -16.52
N THR A 178 -4.68 -5.44 -16.89
CA THR A 178 -4.80 -4.00 -16.67
C THR A 178 -5.98 -3.73 -15.75
N LEU A 179 -5.69 -3.19 -14.57
CA LEU A 179 -6.68 -2.72 -13.61
C LEU A 179 -7.10 -1.30 -13.99
N TYR A 180 -8.39 -1.13 -14.32
CA TYR A 180 -8.95 0.17 -14.68
C TYR A 180 -9.50 0.93 -13.47
N SER A 181 -10.24 0.24 -12.62
CA SER A 181 -10.78 0.84 -11.39
C SER A 181 -10.91 -0.16 -10.27
N ILE A 182 -10.93 0.36 -9.05
CA ILE A 182 -11.05 -0.42 -7.83
C ILE A 182 -11.85 0.37 -6.79
N SER A 183 -12.64 -0.33 -5.98
CA SER A 183 -13.32 0.22 -4.81
C SER A 183 -13.45 -0.81 -3.69
N LEU A 184 -13.67 -0.32 -2.49
CA LEU A 184 -14.12 -1.10 -1.34
C LEU A 184 -15.57 -0.68 -1.04
N ASP A 185 -16.51 -1.59 -1.20
CA ASP A 185 -17.93 -1.31 -1.06
C ASP A 185 -18.52 -2.05 0.14
N LYS A 186 -19.44 -1.41 0.84
CA LYS A 186 -20.29 -2.08 1.84
C LYS A 186 -21.34 -2.95 1.14
N ALA A 187 -21.82 -3.95 1.87
CA ALA A 187 -22.90 -4.83 1.41
C ALA A 187 -24.19 -4.05 1.10
#